data_75961eab1b0f50674fdecf4e6137c868
#
_entry.id   75961eab1b0f50674fdecf4e6137c868
#
_cell.length_a   1.000
_cell.length_b   1.000
_cell.length_c   1.000
_cell.angle_alpha   90.00
_cell.angle_beta   90.00
_cell.angle_gamma   90.00
#
_symmetry.space_group_name_H-M   'P 1'
#
loop_
_entity.id
_entity.type
_entity.pdbx_description
1 polymer ?
#
loop_
_entity_poly.entity_id
_entity_poly.type
_entity_poly.pdbx_seq_one_letter_code
_entity_poly.pdbx_strand_id
1 'polypeptide(L)'
;MSTTRLWPGGPLFQDAAPLRLTTDSVLLADFAAVRGGEKGADLGCGSGLLMLLLLRREGGLRMTGLEIQPEALRLAEENLRLNTLRERSELVCGDLRETVKRLPNGGFDFVISNPPYFPPESGRMPSDAARETARGETALALPELCAAASRLCRSGGRAYFCHRPERLVSLLQEMRTHHLEPKRIRFVHHELHAPASLLLVEGRKDGKPGLKVEAPFLIRGEDGAETEEYRRICHRD
;
A
#
# COMPACT_ATOMS: atom_id res chain seq x y z
N MET A 1 21.72 0.75 -12.02
CA MET A 1 20.40 1.27 -11.61
C MET A 1 20.47 2.78 -11.60
N SER A 2 19.51 3.49 -12.15
CA SER A 2 19.50 4.96 -12.16
C SER A 2 18.68 5.46 -10.96
N THR A 3 19.22 6.46 -10.26
CA THR A 3 18.47 7.17 -9.23
C THR A 3 17.66 8.27 -9.91
N THR A 4 16.37 8.32 -9.65
CA THR A 4 15.47 9.32 -10.21
C THR A 4 14.81 10.09 -9.07
N ARG A 5 14.57 11.39 -9.27
CA ARG A 5 13.77 12.18 -8.34
C ARG A 5 12.30 12.00 -8.72
N LEU A 6 11.46 11.65 -7.74
CA LEU A 6 10.05 11.34 -8.00
C LEU A 6 9.27 12.57 -8.53
N TRP A 7 9.61 13.79 -8.03
CA TRP A 7 9.09 15.09 -8.51
C TRP A 7 10.08 16.20 -8.15
N PRO A 8 9.97 17.43 -8.70
CA PRO A 8 10.82 18.55 -8.31
C PRO A 8 10.83 18.75 -6.78
N GLY A 9 12.01 18.74 -6.15
CA GLY A 9 12.14 18.79 -4.67
C GLY A 9 11.72 17.53 -3.92
N GLY A 10 11.21 16.52 -4.61
CA GLY A 10 10.78 15.25 -4.05
C GLY A 10 11.92 14.32 -3.66
N PRO A 11 11.58 13.11 -3.15
CA PRO A 11 12.58 12.12 -2.73
C PRO A 11 13.34 11.53 -3.92
N LEU A 12 14.54 11.07 -3.65
CA LEU A 12 15.32 10.24 -4.57
C LEU A 12 14.82 8.79 -4.48
N PHE A 13 14.68 8.13 -5.62
CA PHE A 13 14.17 6.77 -5.68
C PHE A 13 14.88 5.93 -6.73
N GLN A 14 15.13 4.67 -6.40
CA GLN A 14 15.64 3.63 -7.29
C GLN A 14 14.63 2.49 -7.37
N ASP A 15 14.45 1.95 -8.57
CA ASP A 15 13.65 0.75 -8.78
C ASP A 15 14.39 -0.21 -9.74
N ALA A 16 14.04 -1.49 -9.67
CA ALA A 16 14.60 -2.54 -10.53
C ALA A 16 14.05 -2.48 -11.97
N ALA A 17 12.85 -1.97 -12.16
CA ALA A 17 12.21 -1.73 -13.46
C ALA A 17 12.13 -0.24 -13.77
N PRO A 18 12.05 0.18 -15.06
CA PRO A 18 11.80 1.57 -15.38
C PRO A 18 10.52 2.01 -14.68
N LEU A 19 10.66 3.02 -13.85
CA LEU A 19 9.67 3.57 -12.92
C LEU A 19 8.25 3.57 -13.53
N ARG A 20 7.49 2.59 -13.16
CA ARG A 20 6.08 2.80 -12.96
C ARG A 20 5.93 3.24 -11.50
N LEU A 21 6.09 4.54 -11.24
CA LEU A 21 5.45 5.14 -10.09
C LEU A 21 4.04 4.59 -10.10
N THR A 22 3.77 3.61 -9.26
CA THR A 22 2.42 3.11 -9.19
C THR A 22 1.63 4.21 -8.50
N THR A 23 0.87 4.95 -9.29
CA THR A 23 -0.10 5.96 -8.82
C THR A 23 -0.85 5.43 -7.59
N ASP A 24 -1.08 4.13 -7.56
CA ASP A 24 -1.73 3.39 -6.47
C ASP A 24 -1.05 3.62 -5.11
N SER A 25 0.29 3.50 -5.04
CA SER A 25 1.03 3.73 -3.79
C SER A 25 0.99 5.20 -3.35
N VAL A 26 1.03 6.14 -4.30
CA VAL A 26 0.95 7.57 -4.00
C VAL A 26 -0.44 7.92 -3.44
N LEU A 27 -1.50 7.43 -4.09
CA LEU A 27 -2.87 7.61 -3.65
C LEU A 27 -3.16 6.92 -2.31
N LEU A 28 -2.62 5.71 -2.09
CA LEU A 28 -2.76 5.02 -0.82
C LEU A 28 -2.02 5.76 0.31
N ALA A 29 -0.83 6.28 0.04
CA ALA A 29 -0.10 7.08 1.02
C ALA A 29 -0.85 8.35 1.39
N ASP A 30 -1.46 9.07 0.44
CA ASP A 30 -2.29 10.25 0.72
C ASP A 30 -3.57 9.88 1.50
N PHE A 31 -4.24 8.80 1.10
CA PHE A 31 -5.44 8.30 1.77
C PHE A 31 -5.18 7.88 3.22
N ALA A 32 -3.99 7.39 3.54
CA ALA A 32 -3.65 6.93 4.89
C ALA A 32 -3.51 8.10 5.88
N ALA A 33 -4.43 8.18 6.84
CA ALA A 33 -4.45 9.20 7.89
C ALA A 33 -3.50 8.84 9.04
N VAL A 34 -2.18 8.82 8.77
CA VAL A 34 -1.14 8.53 9.75
C VAL A 34 -0.60 9.81 10.40
N ARG A 35 0.05 9.69 11.56
CA ARG A 35 0.52 10.84 12.35
C ARG A 35 1.96 10.65 12.79
N GLY A 36 2.65 11.76 13.06
CA GLY A 36 3.96 11.74 13.68
C GLY A 36 3.94 10.99 15.04
N GLY A 37 5.01 10.24 15.32
CA GLY A 37 5.14 9.44 16.54
C GLY A 37 4.48 8.05 16.49
N GLU A 38 3.65 7.76 15.49
CA GLU A 38 3.07 6.43 15.31
C GLU A 38 4.10 5.41 14.79
N LYS A 39 3.76 4.12 14.99
CA LYS A 39 4.49 2.98 14.42
C LYS A 39 3.63 2.32 13.36
N GLY A 40 4.15 2.21 12.14
CA GLY A 40 3.48 1.56 11.02
C GLY A 40 4.20 0.31 10.53
N ALA A 41 3.45 -0.61 9.93
CA ALA A 41 4.01 -1.74 9.18
C ALA A 41 3.54 -1.69 7.72
N ASP A 42 4.46 -1.89 6.78
CA ASP A 42 4.19 -2.00 5.34
C ASP A 42 4.35 -3.46 4.92
N LEU A 43 3.25 -4.11 4.53
CA LEU A 43 3.22 -5.53 4.20
C LEU A 43 3.40 -5.73 2.69
N GLY A 44 4.54 -6.31 2.30
CA GLY A 44 4.98 -6.36 0.92
C GLY A 44 5.52 -4.99 0.48
N CYS A 45 6.49 -4.46 1.21
CA CYS A 45 6.95 -3.08 1.00
C CYS A 45 7.69 -2.87 -0.33
N GLY A 46 8.07 -3.93 -1.03
CA GLY A 46 8.79 -3.85 -2.29
C GLY A 46 10.06 -3.01 -2.16
N SER A 47 10.24 -2.06 -3.06
CA SER A 47 11.34 -1.08 -3.03
C SER A 47 11.16 0.07 -2.03
N GLY A 48 10.16 -0.01 -1.12
CA GLY A 48 9.96 0.90 0.00
C GLY A 48 9.24 2.22 -0.33
N LEU A 49 8.51 2.31 -1.44
CA LEU A 49 7.86 3.56 -1.87
C LEU A 49 6.84 4.09 -0.85
N LEU A 50 5.94 3.25 -0.35
CA LEU A 50 4.97 3.66 0.68
C LEU A 50 5.66 4.16 1.95
N MET A 51 6.66 3.41 2.43
CA MET A 51 7.46 3.81 3.58
C MET A 51 8.13 5.17 3.35
N LEU A 52 8.75 5.37 2.19
CA LEU A 52 9.42 6.61 1.81
C LEU A 52 8.47 7.81 1.85
N LEU A 53 7.29 7.68 1.24
CA LEU A 53 6.26 8.73 1.17
C LEU A 53 5.75 9.10 2.56
N LEU A 54 5.39 8.10 3.37
CA LEU A 54 4.83 8.31 4.72
C LEU A 54 5.87 8.86 5.70
N LEU A 55 7.07 8.30 5.73
CA LEU A 55 8.16 8.76 6.60
C LEU A 55 8.62 10.19 6.27
N ARG A 56 8.55 10.58 4.98
CA ARG A 56 8.86 11.94 4.56
C ARG A 56 7.76 12.93 4.95
N ARG A 57 6.49 12.50 4.83
CA ARG A 57 5.34 13.34 5.18
C ARG A 57 5.24 13.60 6.69
N GLU A 58 5.48 12.57 7.49
CA GLU A 58 5.25 12.62 8.94
C GLU A 58 6.55 12.54 9.74
N GLY A 59 6.90 13.63 10.39
CA GLY A 59 8.03 13.68 11.32
C GLY A 59 7.76 12.78 12.54
N GLY A 60 8.79 12.03 12.99
CA GLY A 60 8.68 11.12 14.15
C GLY A 60 7.97 9.78 13.86
N LEU A 61 7.36 9.60 12.69
CA LEU A 61 6.83 8.31 12.27
C LEU A 61 7.95 7.26 12.19
N ARG A 62 7.68 6.03 12.62
CA ARG A 62 8.56 4.88 12.46
C ARG A 62 7.84 3.79 11.67
N MET A 63 8.54 3.12 10.76
CA MET A 63 7.94 2.07 9.94
C MET A 63 8.80 0.83 9.87
N THR A 64 8.14 -0.34 9.88
CA THR A 64 8.75 -1.63 9.59
C THR A 64 8.21 -2.13 8.26
N GLY A 65 9.09 -2.35 7.28
CA GLY A 65 8.75 -2.94 5.98
C GLY A 65 9.03 -4.45 5.99
N LEU A 66 8.06 -5.23 5.52
CA LEU A 66 8.19 -6.68 5.33
C LEU A 66 8.15 -6.99 3.85
N GLU A 67 9.15 -7.72 3.36
CA GLU A 67 9.24 -8.09 1.95
C GLU A 67 9.88 -9.47 1.81
N ILE A 68 9.33 -10.29 0.91
CA ILE A 68 9.84 -11.66 0.67
C ILE A 68 11.04 -11.66 -0.27
N GLN A 69 11.13 -10.68 -1.18
CA GLN A 69 12.18 -10.60 -2.19
C GLN A 69 13.39 -9.83 -1.66
N PRO A 70 14.56 -10.48 -1.47
CA PRO A 70 15.76 -9.82 -0.94
C PRO A 70 16.22 -8.65 -1.80
N GLU A 71 16.08 -8.74 -3.12
CA GLU A 71 16.48 -7.67 -4.06
C GLU A 71 15.60 -6.42 -3.93
N ALA A 72 14.28 -6.58 -3.77
CA ALA A 72 13.38 -5.48 -3.53
C ALA A 72 13.69 -4.81 -2.18
N LEU A 73 13.94 -5.61 -1.15
CA LEU A 73 14.31 -5.10 0.18
C LEU A 73 15.64 -4.34 0.17
N ARG A 74 16.63 -4.80 -0.63
CA ARG A 74 17.89 -4.07 -0.82
C ARG A 74 17.65 -2.70 -1.46
N LEU A 75 16.72 -2.60 -2.42
CA LEU A 75 16.33 -1.32 -2.99
C LEU A 75 15.62 -0.43 -1.98
N ALA A 76 14.75 -1.00 -1.14
CA ALA A 76 14.09 -0.26 -0.05
C ALA A 76 15.13 0.33 0.91
N GLU A 77 16.12 -0.45 1.32
CA GLU A 77 17.23 0.01 2.17
C GLU A 77 17.96 1.21 1.54
N GLU A 78 18.31 1.11 0.26
CA GLU A 78 19.00 2.18 -0.46
C GLU A 78 18.13 3.43 -0.60
N ASN A 79 16.84 3.26 -0.93
CA ASN A 79 15.89 4.37 -1.04
C ASN A 79 15.71 5.12 0.28
N LEU A 80 15.61 4.39 1.38
CA LEU A 80 15.50 5.00 2.72
C LEU A 80 16.79 5.69 3.12
N ARG A 81 17.96 5.12 2.81
CA ARG A 81 19.29 5.70 3.07
C ARG A 81 19.50 6.98 2.27
N LEU A 82 19.19 7.01 0.97
CA LEU A 82 19.31 8.18 0.10
C LEU A 82 18.50 9.38 0.58
N ASN A 83 17.43 9.13 1.32
CA ASN A 83 16.52 10.16 1.84
C ASN A 83 16.68 10.41 3.35
N THR A 84 17.75 9.91 3.98
CA THR A 84 18.02 10.07 5.43
C THR A 84 16.88 9.58 6.34
N LEU A 85 16.19 8.52 5.92
CA LEU A 85 15.03 7.94 6.63
C LEU A 85 15.35 6.61 7.30
N ARG A 86 16.58 6.10 7.14
CA ARG A 86 16.98 4.78 7.61
C ARG A 86 16.84 4.59 9.12
N GLU A 87 17.13 5.61 9.90
CA GLU A 87 17.02 5.55 11.36
C GLU A 87 15.58 5.43 11.89
N ARG A 88 14.62 5.76 11.05
CA ARG A 88 13.18 5.66 11.37
C ARG A 88 12.50 4.46 10.74
N SER A 89 13.29 3.57 10.13
CA SER A 89 12.79 2.41 9.39
C SER A 89 13.48 1.13 9.82
N GLU A 90 12.75 0.04 9.79
CA GLU A 90 13.22 -1.33 9.95
C GLU A 90 12.79 -2.13 8.72
N LEU A 91 13.64 -3.02 8.23
CA LEU A 91 13.36 -3.86 7.08
C LEU A 91 13.56 -5.32 7.46
N VAL A 92 12.56 -6.14 7.18
CA VAL A 92 12.54 -7.56 7.53
C VAL A 92 12.30 -8.38 6.27
N CYS A 93 13.28 -9.22 5.93
CA CYS A 93 13.19 -10.14 4.80
C CYS A 93 12.51 -11.44 5.22
N GLY A 94 11.53 -11.88 4.45
CA GLY A 94 10.90 -13.18 4.63
C GLY A 94 9.45 -13.24 4.24
N ASP A 95 8.96 -14.48 4.22
CA ASP A 95 7.54 -14.76 3.97
C ASP A 95 6.68 -14.13 5.07
N LEU A 96 5.69 -13.34 4.68
CA LEU A 96 4.81 -12.64 5.60
C LEU A 96 4.13 -13.61 6.59
N ARG A 97 3.72 -14.81 6.15
CA ARG A 97 3.08 -15.84 6.96
C ARG A 97 3.90 -16.27 8.18
N GLU A 98 5.22 -16.26 8.04
CA GLU A 98 6.17 -16.63 9.10
C GLU A 98 6.76 -15.42 9.80
N THR A 99 7.06 -14.37 9.05
CA THR A 99 7.73 -13.18 9.56
C THR A 99 6.87 -12.43 10.57
N VAL A 100 5.56 -12.33 10.34
CA VAL A 100 4.63 -11.68 11.27
C VAL A 100 4.59 -12.36 12.64
N LYS A 101 4.91 -13.66 12.74
CA LYS A 101 4.93 -14.40 14.01
C LYS A 101 6.08 -13.95 14.91
N ARG A 102 7.15 -13.39 14.34
CA ARG A 102 8.34 -12.90 15.05
C ARG A 102 8.21 -11.44 15.49
N LEU A 103 7.24 -10.71 14.95
CA LEU A 103 6.97 -9.33 15.31
C LEU A 103 5.97 -9.25 16.48
N PRO A 104 5.98 -8.17 17.28
CA PRO A 104 5.06 -7.99 18.39
C PRO A 104 3.60 -8.03 17.92
N ASN A 105 2.78 -8.86 18.57
CA ASN A 105 1.33 -8.85 18.36
C ASN A 105 0.76 -7.51 18.84
N GLY A 106 0.02 -6.81 17.97
CA GLY A 106 -0.52 -5.48 18.30
C GLY A 106 0.54 -4.40 18.48
N GLY A 107 1.73 -4.58 17.87
CA GLY A 107 2.85 -3.65 18.04
C GLY A 107 2.78 -2.38 17.19
N PHE A 108 1.78 -2.26 16.30
CA PHE A 108 1.70 -1.17 15.32
C PHE A 108 0.38 -0.40 15.45
N ASP A 109 0.48 0.92 15.33
CA ASP A 109 -0.67 1.83 15.30
C ASP A 109 -1.46 1.70 14.01
N PHE A 110 -0.76 1.39 12.93
CA PHE A 110 -1.37 1.09 11.63
C PHE A 110 -0.55 0.07 10.83
N VAL A 111 -1.26 -0.55 9.89
CA VAL A 111 -0.68 -1.43 8.87
C VAL A 111 -1.12 -0.91 7.51
N ILE A 112 -0.25 -0.96 6.53
CA ILE A 112 -0.52 -0.54 5.15
C ILE A 112 -0.02 -1.59 4.17
N SER A 113 -0.71 -1.77 3.05
CA SER A 113 -0.24 -2.65 1.97
C SER A 113 -0.81 -2.22 0.63
N ASN A 114 0.06 -2.20 -0.37
CA ASN A 114 -0.30 -2.21 -1.79
C ASN A 114 0.12 -3.57 -2.37
N PRO A 115 -0.68 -4.63 -2.16
CA PRO A 115 -0.29 -5.96 -2.60
C PRO A 115 -0.31 -6.08 -4.13
N PRO A 116 0.50 -6.99 -4.72
CA PRO A 116 0.39 -7.27 -6.14
C PRO A 116 -1.01 -7.78 -6.49
N TYR A 117 -1.59 -7.25 -7.57
CA TYR A 117 -2.94 -7.62 -7.99
C TYR A 117 -2.90 -8.89 -8.84
N PHE A 118 -3.31 -10.01 -8.25
CA PHE A 118 -3.50 -11.24 -9.01
C PHE A 118 -4.86 -11.22 -9.71
N PRO A 119 -4.92 -11.60 -11.00
CA PRO A 119 -6.20 -11.77 -11.67
C PRO A 119 -7.04 -12.79 -10.90
N PRO A 120 -8.38 -12.62 -10.84
CA PRO A 120 -9.26 -13.65 -10.33
C PRO A 120 -9.00 -14.95 -11.12
N GLU A 121 -9.21 -16.11 -10.48
CA GLU A 121 -9.17 -17.45 -11.11
C GLU A 121 -10.26 -17.59 -12.21
N SER A 122 -10.33 -16.64 -13.11
CA SER A 122 -11.16 -16.70 -14.31
C SER A 122 -10.35 -17.44 -15.36
N GLY A 123 -10.73 -18.67 -15.69
CA GLY A 123 -10.22 -19.65 -16.65
C GLY A 123 -9.48 -19.22 -17.94
N ARG A 124 -8.97 -18.01 -18.02
CA ARG A 124 -8.02 -17.53 -19.02
C ARG A 124 -6.63 -17.56 -18.43
N MET A 125 -5.82 -18.47 -18.93
CA MET A 125 -4.41 -18.59 -18.58
C MET A 125 -3.68 -17.26 -18.79
N PRO A 126 -2.91 -16.77 -17.80
CA PRO A 126 -2.08 -15.57 -17.95
C PRO A 126 -1.04 -15.75 -19.05
N SER A 127 -0.60 -14.65 -19.68
CA SER A 127 0.56 -14.66 -20.60
C SER A 127 1.82 -15.18 -19.91
N ASP A 128 2.78 -15.69 -20.68
CA ASP A 128 4.00 -16.31 -20.11
C ASP A 128 4.77 -15.37 -19.17
N ALA A 129 4.78 -14.07 -19.43
CA ALA A 129 5.36 -13.06 -18.54
C ALA A 129 4.63 -12.95 -17.17
N ALA A 130 3.31 -13.06 -17.16
CA ALA A 130 2.52 -13.09 -15.90
C ALA A 130 2.70 -14.43 -15.16
N ARG A 131 3.04 -15.52 -15.88
CA ARG A 131 3.39 -16.81 -15.28
C ARG A 131 4.78 -16.82 -14.67
N GLU A 132 5.76 -16.12 -15.25
CA GLU A 132 7.09 -15.99 -14.67
C GLU A 132 7.05 -15.17 -13.38
N THR A 133 6.31 -14.06 -13.35
CA THR A 133 6.06 -13.28 -12.13
C THR A 133 5.33 -14.12 -11.07
N ALA A 134 4.31 -14.90 -11.46
CA ALA A 134 3.57 -15.77 -10.54
C ALA A 134 4.35 -17.01 -10.06
N ARG A 135 5.37 -17.46 -10.79
CA ARG A 135 6.24 -18.60 -10.38
C ARG A 135 7.34 -18.21 -9.41
N GLY A 136 7.74 -16.95 -9.39
CA GLY A 136 8.72 -16.40 -8.44
C GLY A 136 8.12 -15.87 -7.14
N GLU A 137 6.83 -15.58 -7.12
CA GLU A 137 6.15 -14.96 -5.99
C GLU A 137 5.11 -15.90 -5.42
N THR A 138 5.29 -16.31 -4.19
CA THR A 138 4.23 -16.93 -3.40
C THR A 138 3.18 -15.85 -3.16
N ALA A 139 2.17 -15.79 -4.03
CA ALA A 139 1.11 -14.80 -3.97
C ALA A 139 0.45 -14.82 -2.59
N LEU A 140 0.55 -13.72 -1.88
CA LEU A 140 -0.14 -13.56 -0.61
C LEU A 140 -1.64 -13.45 -0.87
N ALA A 141 -2.41 -14.44 -0.42
CA ALA A 141 -3.85 -14.41 -0.56
C ALA A 141 -4.47 -13.34 0.38
N LEU A 142 -5.65 -12.81 0.01
CA LEU A 142 -6.35 -11.82 0.85
C LEU A 142 -6.57 -12.28 2.30
N PRO A 143 -6.95 -13.55 2.59
CA PRO A 143 -7.06 -14.03 3.96
C PRO A 143 -5.74 -13.90 4.74
N GLU A 144 -4.62 -14.27 4.13
CA GLU A 144 -3.29 -14.21 4.75
C GLU A 144 -2.86 -12.77 5.02
N LEU A 145 -3.12 -11.86 4.08
CA LEU A 145 -2.86 -10.43 4.22
C LEU A 145 -3.68 -9.83 5.38
N CYS A 146 -4.99 -10.10 5.42
CA CYS A 146 -5.88 -9.60 6.46
C CYS A 146 -5.54 -10.18 7.84
N ALA A 147 -5.18 -11.46 7.91
CA ALA A 147 -4.72 -12.11 9.14
C ALA A 147 -3.43 -11.48 9.66
N ALA A 148 -2.45 -11.26 8.79
CA ALA A 148 -1.18 -10.62 9.13
C ALA A 148 -1.39 -9.18 9.62
N ALA A 149 -2.17 -8.39 8.88
CA ALA A 149 -2.50 -7.01 9.24
C ALA A 149 -3.21 -6.93 10.58
N SER A 150 -4.19 -7.80 10.82
CA SER A 150 -4.92 -7.90 12.07
C SER A 150 -4.01 -8.26 13.25
N ARG A 151 -3.10 -9.23 13.06
CA ARG A 151 -2.16 -9.63 14.11
C ARG A 151 -1.22 -8.48 14.50
N LEU A 152 -0.68 -7.77 13.53
CA LEU A 152 0.31 -6.71 13.77
C LEU A 152 -0.35 -5.43 14.31
N CYS A 153 -1.56 -5.12 13.89
CA CYS A 153 -2.28 -3.91 14.29
C CYS A 153 -2.79 -4.03 15.74
N ARG A 154 -2.54 -3.01 16.56
CA ARG A 154 -3.12 -2.94 17.91
C ARG A 154 -4.64 -2.80 17.85
N SER A 155 -5.34 -3.14 18.93
CA SER A 155 -6.78 -2.85 19.04
C SER A 155 -7.05 -1.34 18.88
N GLY A 156 -8.05 -1.00 18.06
CA GLY A 156 -8.34 0.37 17.65
C GLY A 156 -7.34 0.96 16.64
N GLY A 157 -6.29 0.25 16.24
CA GLY A 157 -5.38 0.65 15.18
C GLY A 157 -6.02 0.54 13.79
N ARG A 158 -5.30 0.97 12.75
CA ARG A 158 -5.85 1.11 11.38
C ARG A 158 -5.14 0.19 10.41
N ALA A 159 -5.89 -0.32 9.43
CA ALA A 159 -5.34 -1.06 8.31
C ALA A 159 -5.72 -0.33 7.01
N TYR A 160 -4.76 -0.11 6.12
CA TYR A 160 -4.95 0.57 4.86
C TYR A 160 -4.57 -0.35 3.72
N PHE A 161 -5.50 -0.52 2.77
CA PHE A 161 -5.28 -1.34 1.59
C PHE A 161 -5.69 -0.60 0.33
N CYS A 162 -4.99 -0.82 -0.77
CA CYS A 162 -5.53 -0.59 -2.09
C CYS A 162 -5.71 -1.91 -2.84
N HIS A 163 -6.70 -1.96 -3.71
CA HIS A 163 -6.99 -3.16 -4.51
C HIS A 163 -7.80 -2.81 -5.76
N ARG A 164 -7.95 -3.79 -6.65
CA ARG A 164 -8.88 -3.67 -7.77
C ARG A 164 -10.33 -3.67 -7.26
N PRO A 165 -11.23 -2.83 -7.86
CA PRO A 165 -12.63 -2.74 -7.43
C PRO A 165 -13.40 -4.06 -7.49
N GLU A 166 -13.03 -4.96 -8.42
CA GLU A 166 -13.65 -6.28 -8.57
C GLU A 166 -13.45 -7.17 -7.34
N ARG A 167 -12.45 -6.86 -6.52
CA ARG A 167 -12.15 -7.59 -5.28
C ARG A 167 -12.79 -6.98 -4.04
N LEU A 168 -13.60 -5.93 -4.19
CA LEU A 168 -14.23 -5.21 -3.08
C LEU A 168 -14.91 -6.15 -2.09
N VAL A 169 -15.82 -7.00 -2.57
CA VAL A 169 -16.62 -7.89 -1.70
C VAL A 169 -15.70 -8.86 -0.94
N SER A 170 -14.76 -9.50 -1.65
CA SER A 170 -13.80 -10.43 -1.03
C SER A 170 -12.93 -9.72 0.01
N LEU A 171 -12.41 -8.52 -0.30
CA LEU A 171 -11.56 -7.75 0.62
C LEU A 171 -12.33 -7.37 1.89
N LEU A 172 -13.55 -6.84 1.78
CA LEU A 172 -14.35 -6.46 2.93
C LEU A 172 -14.74 -7.66 3.79
N GLN A 173 -15.05 -8.81 3.15
CA GLN A 173 -15.33 -10.05 3.85
C GLN A 173 -14.11 -10.52 4.66
N GLU A 174 -12.94 -10.60 4.04
CA GLU A 174 -11.71 -11.03 4.71
C GLU A 174 -11.29 -10.06 5.81
N MET A 175 -11.39 -8.76 5.58
CA MET A 175 -11.15 -7.77 6.63
C MET A 175 -12.02 -8.06 7.87
N ARG A 176 -13.33 -8.25 7.71
CA ARG A 176 -14.25 -8.52 8.83
C ARG A 176 -13.96 -9.87 9.49
N THR A 177 -13.69 -10.91 8.70
CA THR A 177 -13.30 -12.24 9.22
C THR A 177 -12.09 -12.14 10.15
N HIS A 178 -11.17 -11.22 9.85
CA HIS A 178 -9.96 -10.98 10.64
C HIS A 178 -10.06 -9.77 11.59
N HIS A 179 -11.26 -9.38 12.01
CA HIS A 179 -11.50 -8.30 12.98
C HIS A 179 -10.97 -6.91 12.54
N LEU A 180 -10.85 -6.67 11.23
CA LEU A 180 -10.55 -5.37 10.66
C LEU A 180 -11.86 -4.80 10.11
N GLU A 181 -12.63 -4.09 10.93
CA GLU A 181 -13.91 -3.53 10.49
C GLU A 181 -13.70 -2.39 9.48
N PRO A 182 -14.23 -2.48 8.25
CA PRO A 182 -14.10 -1.43 7.25
C PRO A 182 -14.74 -0.11 7.72
N LYS A 183 -14.02 0.99 7.59
CA LYS A 183 -14.44 2.31 8.10
C LYS A 183 -14.56 3.36 7.04
N ARG A 184 -13.72 3.28 6.00
CA ARG A 184 -13.68 4.27 4.94
C ARG A 184 -13.29 3.61 3.63
N ILE A 185 -14.01 3.97 2.58
CA ILE A 185 -13.74 3.53 1.21
C ILE A 185 -13.71 4.74 0.31
N ARG A 186 -12.76 4.76 -0.62
CA ARG A 186 -12.71 5.71 -1.72
C ARG A 186 -12.42 4.99 -3.02
N PHE A 187 -13.24 5.22 -4.04
CA PHE A 187 -13.01 4.72 -5.39
C PHE A 187 -12.20 5.75 -6.19
N VAL A 188 -11.25 5.25 -6.98
CA VAL A 188 -10.47 6.07 -7.90
C VAL A 188 -10.96 5.80 -9.32
N HIS A 189 -11.26 6.85 -10.05
CA HIS A 189 -11.68 6.81 -11.45
C HIS A 189 -10.70 7.61 -12.30
N HIS A 190 -10.47 7.17 -13.53
CA HIS A 190 -9.72 7.97 -14.49
C HIS A 190 -10.48 9.24 -14.86
N GLU A 191 -11.79 9.13 -15.05
CA GLU A 191 -12.73 10.19 -15.41
C GLU A 191 -14.08 9.93 -14.74
N LEU A 192 -14.94 10.94 -14.65
CA LEU A 192 -16.22 10.88 -13.92
C LEU A 192 -17.12 9.71 -14.35
N HIS A 193 -17.17 9.41 -15.64
CA HIS A 193 -18.06 8.36 -16.19
C HIS A 193 -17.33 7.03 -16.46
N ALA A 194 -16.03 6.97 -16.20
CA ALA A 194 -15.27 5.71 -16.32
C ALA A 194 -15.52 4.80 -15.11
N PRO A 195 -15.47 3.47 -15.28
CA PRO A 195 -15.46 2.55 -14.14
C PRO A 195 -14.33 2.88 -13.17
N ALA A 196 -14.52 2.56 -11.89
CA ALA A 196 -13.43 2.67 -10.92
C ALA A 196 -12.25 1.78 -11.32
N SER A 197 -11.04 2.31 -11.22
CA SER A 197 -9.79 1.61 -11.56
C SER A 197 -9.04 1.11 -10.32
N LEU A 198 -9.28 1.76 -9.18
CA LEU A 198 -8.66 1.44 -7.90
C LEU A 198 -9.65 1.63 -6.76
N LEU A 199 -9.48 0.84 -5.72
CA LEU A 199 -10.21 0.89 -4.46
C LEU A 199 -9.22 1.18 -3.32
N LEU A 200 -9.49 2.20 -2.53
CA LEU A 200 -8.77 2.52 -1.28
C LEU A 200 -9.67 2.20 -0.10
N VAL A 201 -9.17 1.42 0.86
CA VAL A 201 -9.95 0.98 2.02
C VAL A 201 -9.17 1.23 3.30
N GLU A 202 -9.85 1.79 4.29
CA GLU A 202 -9.39 1.85 5.68
C GLU A 202 -10.25 0.93 6.53
N GLY A 203 -9.62 0.06 7.30
CA GLY A 203 -10.24 -0.74 8.35
C GLY A 203 -9.75 -0.33 9.73
N ARG A 204 -10.51 -0.72 10.75
CA ARG A 204 -10.14 -0.52 12.15
C ARG A 204 -10.15 -1.85 12.90
N LYS A 205 -9.05 -2.19 13.55
CA LYS A 205 -8.94 -3.40 14.38
C LYS A 205 -9.94 -3.31 15.54
N ASP A 206 -10.76 -4.35 15.68
CA ASP A 206 -11.82 -4.46 16.69
C ASP A 206 -12.82 -3.27 16.66
N GLY A 207 -12.99 -2.65 15.49
CA GLY A 207 -13.90 -1.53 15.28
C GLY A 207 -15.37 -1.95 15.33
N LYS A 208 -16.25 -1.04 15.73
CA LYS A 208 -17.70 -1.23 15.59
C LYS A 208 -18.14 -0.98 14.14
N PRO A 209 -19.25 -1.54 13.66
CA PRO A 209 -19.79 -1.26 12.33
C PRO A 209 -19.95 0.24 12.03
N GLY A 210 -19.90 0.60 10.75
CA GLY A 210 -20.10 1.98 10.30
C GLY A 210 -19.08 2.37 9.22
N LEU A 211 -19.42 2.06 7.96
CA LEU A 211 -18.64 2.35 6.78
C LEU A 211 -19.05 3.69 6.17
N LYS A 212 -18.05 4.54 5.89
CA LYS A 212 -18.21 5.76 5.08
C LYS A 212 -17.66 5.52 3.68
N VAL A 213 -18.49 5.74 2.67
CA VAL A 213 -18.05 5.83 1.28
C VAL A 213 -17.80 7.31 0.97
N GLU A 214 -16.56 7.63 0.61
CA GLU A 214 -16.17 9.00 0.26
C GLU A 214 -16.54 9.32 -1.19
N ALA A 215 -16.56 10.61 -1.53
CA ALA A 215 -16.67 11.05 -2.91
C ALA A 215 -15.57 10.41 -3.76
N PRO A 216 -15.83 10.04 -5.02
CA PRO A 216 -14.84 9.42 -5.87
C PRO A 216 -13.63 10.33 -6.06
N PHE A 217 -12.46 9.73 -6.15
CA PHE A 217 -11.26 10.41 -6.57
C PHE A 217 -11.18 10.39 -8.10
N LEU A 218 -11.09 11.54 -8.72
CA LEU A 218 -10.98 11.67 -10.18
C LEU A 218 -9.54 12.05 -10.54
N ILE A 219 -8.94 11.29 -11.46
CA ILE A 219 -7.62 11.64 -12.02
C ILE A 219 -7.75 12.79 -13.00
N ARG A 220 -8.80 12.76 -13.84
CA ARG A 220 -9.09 13.81 -14.83
C ARG A 220 -10.50 14.40 -14.61
N GLY A 221 -10.62 15.69 -14.85
CA GLY A 221 -11.89 16.41 -14.88
C GLY A 221 -12.65 16.22 -16.19
N GLU A 222 -13.81 16.87 -16.29
CA GLU A 222 -14.64 16.85 -17.52
C GLU A 222 -13.95 17.49 -18.72
N ASP A 223 -13.02 18.39 -18.49
CA ASP A 223 -12.17 19.03 -19.51
C ASP A 223 -11.00 18.14 -19.99
N GLY A 224 -10.87 16.91 -19.44
CA GLY A 224 -9.79 15.97 -19.73
C GLY A 224 -8.45 16.32 -19.08
N ALA A 225 -8.34 17.45 -18.37
CA ALA A 225 -7.15 17.84 -17.63
C ALA A 225 -7.04 17.05 -16.31
N GLU A 226 -5.83 16.93 -15.77
CA GLU A 226 -5.64 16.37 -14.42
C GLU A 226 -6.33 17.27 -13.38
N THR A 227 -7.06 16.65 -12.44
CA THR A 227 -7.72 17.40 -11.37
C THR A 227 -6.71 18.07 -10.45
N GLU A 228 -7.10 19.16 -9.80
CA GLU A 228 -6.27 19.85 -8.81
C GLU A 228 -5.87 18.89 -7.67
N GLU A 229 -6.82 18.06 -7.19
CA GLU A 229 -6.54 17.06 -6.16
C GLU A 229 -5.45 16.08 -6.60
N TYR A 230 -5.53 15.56 -7.83
CA TYR A 230 -4.52 14.64 -8.36
C TYR A 230 -3.15 15.29 -8.52
N ARG A 231 -3.09 16.51 -9.08
CA ARG A 231 -1.83 17.27 -9.23
C ARG A 231 -1.18 17.52 -7.88
N ARG A 232 -1.93 17.99 -6.89
CA ARG A 232 -1.46 18.20 -5.52
C ARG A 232 -0.85 16.94 -4.92
N ILE A 233 -1.54 15.80 -5.03
CA ILE A 233 -1.07 14.52 -4.47
C ILE A 233 0.17 14.01 -5.20
N CYS A 234 0.22 14.18 -6.51
CA CYS A 234 1.37 13.77 -7.34
C CYS A 234 2.47 14.84 -7.43
N HIS A 235 2.34 15.96 -6.70
CA HIS A 235 3.30 17.09 -6.73
C HIS A 235 3.60 17.60 -8.15
N ARG A 236 2.55 17.82 -8.93
CA ARG A 236 2.60 18.30 -10.33
C ARG A 236 2.13 19.76 -10.49
N ASP A 237 2.12 20.53 -9.40
CA ASP A 237 1.79 21.94 -9.41
C ASP A 237 2.96 22.80 -9.93
#